data_098b083a5a127507f969f3ab6e4c6cc4
#
_entry.id   098b083a5a127507f969f3ab6e4c6cc4
#
_cell.length_a   1.000
_cell.length_b   1.000
_cell.length_c   1.000
_cell.angle_alpha   90.00
_cell.angle_beta   90.00
_cell.angle_gamma   90.00
#
_symmetry.space_group_name_H-M   'P 1'
#
loop_
_entity.id
_entity.type
_entity.pdbx_description
1 polymer ?
#
loop_
_entity_poly.entity_id
_entity_poly.type
_entity_poly.pdbx_seq_one_letter_code
_entity_poly.pdbx_strand_id
1 'polypeptide(L)'
;MAEESEKASKPDLYVVARFLEKLITTGGSRRKTELQMAVGLNFNVYTKYLDWLENKGLIHTVEEERSKRVFLTPKGMDTYKTLVKWITDTVGPP
;
A
#
# COMPACT_ATOMS: atom_id res chain seq x y z
N MET A 1 0.70 26.60 1.00
CA MET A 1 -0.53 26.56 0.26
C MET A 1 -1.32 25.33 0.65
N ALA A 2 -2.59 25.52 0.90
CA ALA A 2 -3.43 24.43 1.32
C ALA A 2 -3.54 23.36 0.24
N GLU A 3 -3.56 23.79 -0.99
CA GLU A 3 -3.68 22.83 -2.09
C GLU A 3 -2.47 21.94 -2.18
N GLU A 4 -1.30 22.51 -1.94
CA GLU A 4 -0.11 21.68 -1.99
C GLU A 4 -0.11 20.66 -0.89
N SER A 5 -0.56 21.04 0.29
CA SER A 5 -0.67 20.07 1.36
C SER A 5 -1.62 18.97 1.02
N GLU A 6 -2.75 19.32 0.42
CA GLU A 6 -3.71 18.32 0.04
C GLU A 6 -3.18 17.39 -1.04
N LYS A 7 -2.48 17.97 -2.01
CA LYS A 7 -1.87 17.14 -3.04
C LYS A 7 -0.86 16.19 -2.44
N ALA A 8 -0.06 16.69 -1.51
CA ALA A 8 0.95 15.86 -0.89
C ALA A 8 0.33 14.70 -0.12
N SER A 9 -0.91 14.88 0.36
CA SER A 9 -1.57 13.83 1.12
C SER A 9 -2.35 12.85 0.26
N LYS A 10 -2.47 13.13 -1.04
CA LYS A 10 -3.18 12.22 -1.93
C LYS A 10 -2.24 11.14 -2.42
N PRO A 11 -2.62 9.87 -2.29
CA PRO A 11 -1.75 8.80 -2.71
C PRO A 11 -1.77 8.62 -4.22
N ASP A 12 -0.68 8.13 -4.73
CA ASP A 12 -0.58 7.66 -6.09
C ASP A 12 -1.18 6.25 -6.13
N LEU A 13 -2.24 6.08 -6.92
CA LEU A 13 -2.95 4.81 -6.92
C LEU A 13 -2.12 3.66 -7.46
N TYR A 14 -1.16 3.95 -8.34
CA TYR A 14 -0.26 2.90 -8.81
C TYR A 14 0.66 2.44 -7.68
N VAL A 15 1.07 3.37 -6.82
CA VAL A 15 1.87 3.01 -5.66
C VAL A 15 1.04 2.19 -4.68
N VAL A 16 -0.21 2.59 -4.47
CA VAL A 16 -1.11 1.83 -3.60
C VAL A 16 -1.26 0.41 -4.13
N ALA A 17 -1.50 0.26 -5.43
CA ALA A 17 -1.64 -1.06 -6.02
C ALA A 17 -0.37 -1.89 -5.83
N ARG A 18 0.80 -1.25 -5.96
CA ARG A 18 2.07 -1.95 -5.77
C ARG A 18 2.22 -2.46 -4.34
N PHE A 19 1.87 -1.63 -3.35
CA PHE A 19 1.90 -2.07 -1.95
C PHE A 19 1.07 -3.33 -1.76
N LEU A 20 -0.16 -3.28 -2.23
CA LEU A 20 -1.09 -4.38 -2.02
C LEU A 20 -0.62 -5.63 -2.77
N GLU A 21 -0.11 -5.45 -3.97
CA GLU A 21 0.40 -6.56 -4.75
C GLU A 21 1.56 -7.26 -4.06
N LYS A 22 2.48 -6.47 -3.49
CA LYS A 22 3.63 -7.06 -2.82
C LYS A 22 3.23 -7.86 -1.60
N LEU A 23 2.13 -7.46 -0.94
CA LEU A 23 1.61 -8.24 0.17
C LEU A 23 0.93 -9.52 -0.32
N ILE A 24 0.19 -9.41 -1.42
CA ILE A 24 -0.50 -10.57 -1.98
C ILE A 24 0.49 -11.65 -2.40
N THR A 25 1.58 -11.25 -3.05
CA THR A 25 2.55 -12.22 -3.58
C THR A 25 3.35 -12.92 -2.48
N THR A 26 3.26 -12.44 -1.25
CA THR A 26 3.92 -13.09 -0.14
C THR A 26 2.93 -13.69 0.86
N GLY A 27 1.76 -14.06 0.36
CA GLY A 27 0.80 -14.77 1.18
C GLY A 27 -0.01 -13.89 2.10
N GLY A 28 -0.02 -12.59 1.87
CA GLY A 28 -0.86 -11.68 2.63
C GLY A 28 -0.15 -10.92 3.72
N SER A 29 1.14 -11.15 3.91
CA SER A 29 1.89 -10.39 4.92
C SER A 29 3.35 -10.36 4.56
N ARG A 30 4.04 -9.36 5.14
CA ARG A 30 5.47 -9.17 4.93
C ARG A 30 6.01 -8.32 6.05
N ARG A 31 7.27 -8.53 6.39
CA ARG A 31 7.91 -7.66 7.36
C ARG A 31 7.94 -6.24 6.84
N LYS A 32 7.79 -5.28 7.76
CA LYS A 32 7.71 -3.86 7.38
C LYS A 32 8.92 -3.43 6.55
N THR A 33 10.12 -3.84 6.96
CA THR A 33 11.34 -3.45 6.24
C THR A 33 11.44 -4.12 4.88
N GLU A 34 11.00 -5.37 4.80
CA GLU A 34 11.01 -6.09 3.53
C GLU A 34 10.02 -5.48 2.55
N LEU A 35 8.88 -5.06 3.06
CA LEU A 35 7.88 -4.42 2.21
C LEU A 35 8.41 -3.11 1.65
N GLN A 36 9.14 -2.33 2.47
CA GLN A 36 9.74 -1.10 2.00
C GLN A 36 10.66 -1.36 0.80
N MET A 37 11.50 -2.37 0.91
CA MET A 37 12.40 -2.70 -0.18
C MET A 37 11.63 -3.16 -1.41
N ALA A 38 10.58 -3.92 -1.21
CA ALA A 38 9.80 -4.45 -2.32
C ALA A 38 9.10 -3.35 -3.11
N VAL A 39 8.56 -2.33 -2.40
CA VAL A 39 7.86 -1.24 -3.10
C VAL A 39 8.81 -0.18 -3.60
N GLY A 40 10.05 -0.15 -3.13
CA GLY A 40 11.08 0.72 -3.67
C GLY A 40 10.93 2.19 -3.32
N LEU A 41 10.42 2.49 -2.14
CA LEU A 41 10.22 3.87 -1.70
C LEU A 41 11.20 4.23 -0.59
N ASN A 42 11.57 5.51 -0.52
CA ASN A 42 12.37 5.95 0.61
C ASN A 42 11.52 5.92 1.88
N PHE A 43 12.19 5.99 3.02
CA PHE A 43 11.56 5.77 4.29
C PHE A 43 10.41 6.75 4.56
N ASN A 44 10.62 8.03 4.26
CA ASN A 44 9.61 9.04 4.58
C ASN A 44 8.34 8.83 3.77
N VAL A 45 8.48 8.58 2.47
CA VAL A 45 7.34 8.36 1.61
C VAL A 45 6.65 7.04 1.99
N TYR A 46 7.45 6.02 2.23
CA TYR A 46 6.94 4.71 2.62
C TYR A 46 6.08 4.80 3.88
N THR A 47 6.57 5.51 4.88
CA THR A 47 5.84 5.65 6.14
C THR A 47 4.50 6.34 5.94
N LYS A 48 4.47 7.36 5.09
CA LYS A 48 3.21 8.05 4.82
C LYS A 48 2.21 7.13 4.16
N TYR A 49 2.65 6.30 3.23
CA TYR A 49 1.75 5.35 2.58
C TYR A 49 1.26 4.30 3.57
N LEU A 50 2.14 3.80 4.44
CA LEU A 50 1.72 2.85 5.45
C LEU A 50 0.62 3.42 6.34
N ASP A 51 0.83 4.65 6.81
CA ASP A 51 -0.17 5.29 7.66
C ASP A 51 -1.49 5.46 6.93
N TRP A 52 -1.42 5.89 5.69
CA TRP A 52 -2.62 6.09 4.90
C TRP A 52 -3.36 4.78 4.68
N LEU A 53 -2.63 3.74 4.31
CA LEU A 53 -3.23 2.43 4.06
C LEU A 53 -3.86 1.85 5.31
N GLU A 54 -3.19 2.03 6.44
CA GLU A 54 -3.71 1.52 7.70
C GLU A 54 -4.95 2.30 8.11
N ASN A 55 -4.94 3.61 7.95
CA ASN A 55 -6.10 4.44 8.26
C ASN A 55 -7.30 4.07 7.41
N LYS A 56 -7.07 3.64 6.19
CA LYS A 56 -8.16 3.22 5.30
C LYS A 56 -8.60 1.78 5.55
N GLY A 57 -7.91 1.08 6.44
CA GLY A 57 -8.27 -0.30 6.74
C GLY A 57 -7.82 -1.29 5.69
N LEU A 58 -6.87 -0.92 4.85
CA LEU A 58 -6.40 -1.79 3.77
C LEU A 58 -5.29 -2.71 4.24
N ILE A 59 -4.56 -2.28 5.25
CA ILE A 59 -3.51 -3.08 5.87
C ILE A 59 -3.64 -2.99 7.38
N HIS A 60 -2.90 -3.85 8.05
CA HIS A 60 -2.92 -3.96 9.49
C HIS A 60 -1.51 -4.33 9.93
N THR A 61 -0.95 -3.56 10.85
CA THR A 61 0.42 -3.75 11.31
C THR A 61 0.40 -4.39 12.69
N VAL A 62 1.21 -5.45 12.82
CA VAL A 62 1.33 -6.15 14.10
C VAL A 62 2.78 -6.07 14.54
N GLU A 63 2.96 -5.71 15.80
CA GLU A 63 4.28 -5.66 16.39
C GLU A 63 4.70 -7.06 16.81
N GLU A 64 5.88 -7.48 16.35
CA GLU A 64 6.45 -8.75 16.76
C GLU A 64 7.67 -8.45 17.60
N GLU A 65 8.37 -9.51 18.02
CA GLU A 65 9.41 -9.38 19.03
C GLU A 65 10.40 -8.25 18.72
N ARG A 66 10.91 -8.19 17.50
CA ARG A 66 11.92 -7.20 17.14
C ARG A 66 11.59 -6.50 15.84
N SER A 67 10.37 -6.65 15.35
CA SER A 67 10.03 -6.11 14.06
C SER A 67 8.53 -5.90 14.01
N LYS A 68 8.10 -5.32 12.91
CA LYS A 68 6.68 -5.16 12.63
C LYS A 68 6.37 -5.92 11.35
N ARG A 69 5.18 -6.50 11.32
CA ARG A 69 4.73 -7.23 10.14
C ARG A 69 3.45 -6.57 9.64
N VAL A 70 3.39 -6.39 8.35
CA VAL A 70 2.26 -5.73 7.70
C VAL A 70 1.40 -6.82 7.07
N PHE A 71 0.11 -6.78 7.37
CA PHE A 71 -0.86 -7.76 6.87
C PHE A 71 -1.86 -7.08 5.96
N LEU A 72 -2.19 -7.76 4.88
CA LEU A 72 -3.26 -7.33 3.98
C LEU A 72 -4.59 -7.70 4.62
N THR A 73 -5.54 -6.75 4.63
CA THR A 73 -6.87 -7.04 5.15
C THR A 73 -7.78 -7.50 4.02
N PRO A 74 -8.94 -8.10 4.34
CA PRO A 74 -9.91 -8.42 3.28
C PRO A 74 -10.30 -7.20 2.46
N LYS A 75 -10.46 -6.05 3.13
CA LYS A 75 -10.76 -4.80 2.42
C LYS A 75 -9.61 -4.44 1.48
N GLY A 76 -8.36 -4.66 1.93
CA GLY A 76 -7.21 -4.40 1.07
C GLY A 76 -7.21 -5.27 -0.17
N MET A 77 -7.57 -6.54 -0.01
CA MET A 77 -7.65 -7.43 -1.15
C MET A 77 -8.73 -6.97 -2.14
N ASP A 78 -9.89 -6.59 -1.61
CA ASP A 78 -10.97 -6.10 -2.47
C ASP A 78 -10.56 -4.81 -3.17
N THR A 79 -9.88 -3.92 -2.46
CA THR A 79 -9.41 -2.68 -3.04
C THR A 79 -8.41 -2.95 -4.16
N TYR A 80 -7.51 -3.91 -3.96
CA TYR A 80 -6.56 -4.27 -4.99
C TYR A 80 -7.29 -4.74 -6.26
N LYS A 81 -8.27 -5.62 -6.11
CA LYS A 81 -9.01 -6.11 -7.25
C LYS A 81 -9.71 -4.97 -7.98
N THR A 82 -10.29 -4.04 -7.23
CA THR A 82 -10.97 -2.89 -7.82
C THR A 82 -9.99 -2.01 -8.58
N LEU A 83 -8.81 -1.75 -7.98
CA LEU A 83 -7.80 -0.92 -8.62
C LEU A 83 -7.31 -1.55 -9.91
N VAL A 84 -7.02 -2.84 -9.88
CA VAL A 84 -6.51 -3.53 -11.06
C VAL A 84 -7.55 -3.49 -12.17
N LYS A 85 -8.81 -3.73 -11.81
CA LYS A 85 -9.88 -3.68 -12.79
C LYS A 85 -10.01 -2.29 -13.38
N TRP A 86 -9.97 -1.28 -12.52
CA TRP A 86 -10.09 0.10 -12.99
C TRP A 86 -8.94 0.47 -13.91
N ILE A 87 -7.73 0.10 -13.54
CA ILE A 87 -6.55 0.40 -14.36
C ILE A 87 -6.69 -0.29 -15.70
N THR A 88 -7.06 -1.57 -15.71
CA THR A 88 -7.20 -2.33 -16.94
C THR A 88 -8.28 -1.73 -17.83
N ASP A 89 -9.43 -1.38 -17.25
CA ASP A 89 -10.55 -0.86 -18.03
C ASP A 89 -10.30 0.55 -18.53
N THR A 90 -9.57 1.35 -17.76
CA THR A 90 -9.40 2.78 -18.06
C THR A 90 -8.17 3.03 -18.92
N VAL A 91 -7.05 2.41 -18.55
CA VAL A 91 -5.76 2.64 -19.22
C VAL A 91 -5.52 1.60 -20.30
N GLY A 92 -6.12 0.44 -20.15
CA GLY A 92 -5.94 -0.64 -21.09
C GLY A 92 -4.93 -1.66 -20.60
N PRO A 93 -4.92 -2.85 -21.20
CA PRO A 93 -3.97 -3.88 -20.81
C PRO A 93 -2.55 -3.46 -21.18
N PRO A 94 -1.57 -3.96 -20.46
CA PRO A 94 -0.19 -3.63 -20.73
C PRO A 94 0.30 -4.19 -22.07
#